data_a1046b39f2adb5743e56e589707489b9
#
_entry.id   a1046b39f2adb5743e56e589707489b9
#
_cell.length_a   1.000
_cell.length_b   1.000
_cell.length_c   1.000
_cell.angle_alpha   90.00
_cell.angle_beta   90.00
_cell.angle_gamma   90.00
#
_symmetry.space_group_name_H-M   'P 1'
#
loop_
_entity.id
_entity.type
_entity.pdbx_description
1 polymer ?
#
loop_
_entity_poly.entity_id
_entity_poly.type
_entity_poly.pdbx_seq_one_letter_code
_entity_poly.pdbx_strand_id
1 'polypeptide(L)'
;MAKSGAGTGTKTETKTRVGLGLLEHFSALEDPRQAWKVIYPLPEILLLILGATIASAEDFVEIEEWGDEHLDFLRTFLPFRDGIPSHDALNDLVNALDPELFKACFTSWVATLRDDDPDIIAIDGKTSRRTHNRARGREPLHLVSAWAARQRLVLGQQAIDEKSNEIKAIPLLLERLALKGALVTIDAMGTQVEIAQKIIDGGGDYCLALKGNHPLLHAEVERFFADPKAEVVATHTTTDGDHGRIEERRHVVCHEVAWLFSDRRYADEPRFPGLAMIGMVESTVERGGKTSTEPRYYLCSAKLDATTFARAVRAHWGVENRLHWVLDVVFHDDLNRLHTGHGPENMAIVRHMGLNLMRATTAKASLKVRRKKAAWNSSYLGTVLRGAA
;
A
#
# COMPACT_ATOMS: atom_id res chain seq x y z
N MET A 1 -42.49 -17.56 -32.48
CA MET A 1 -41.41 -16.57 -32.42
C MET A 1 -41.11 -16.26 -30.99
N ALA A 2 -40.11 -16.91 -30.40
CA ALA A 2 -39.70 -16.72 -29.03
C ALA A 2 -38.51 -15.75 -28.98
N LYS A 3 -38.62 -14.64 -28.21
CA LYS A 3 -37.51 -13.76 -27.91
C LYS A 3 -36.84 -14.24 -26.61
N SER A 4 -35.61 -14.69 -26.75
CA SER A 4 -34.72 -15.01 -25.63
C SER A 4 -34.29 -13.71 -24.92
N GLY A 5 -34.64 -13.58 -23.66
CA GLY A 5 -34.05 -12.59 -22.75
C GLY A 5 -32.73 -13.10 -22.22
N ALA A 6 -31.63 -12.45 -22.58
CA ALA A 6 -30.32 -12.71 -22.00
C ALA A 6 -30.20 -12.01 -20.63
N GLY A 7 -29.69 -12.74 -19.66
CA GLY A 7 -29.62 -12.33 -18.27
C GLY A 7 -28.61 -11.23 -17.99
N THR A 8 -29.04 -10.31 -17.17
CA THR A 8 -28.23 -9.29 -16.48
C THR A 8 -28.17 -9.63 -14.99
N GLY A 9 -27.58 -10.78 -14.64
CA GLY A 9 -27.62 -11.30 -13.26
C GLY A 9 -26.28 -11.33 -12.50
N THR A 10 -25.15 -10.87 -13.09
CA THR A 10 -23.84 -11.23 -12.53
C THR A 10 -23.06 -10.07 -11.85
N LYS A 11 -23.47 -8.82 -12.00
CA LYS A 11 -22.73 -7.68 -11.43
C LYS A 11 -23.17 -7.24 -10.02
N THR A 12 -24.34 -7.65 -9.57
CA THR A 12 -24.89 -7.23 -8.27
C THR A 12 -24.53 -8.18 -7.13
N GLU A 13 -24.31 -9.46 -7.41
CA GLU A 13 -23.98 -10.47 -6.37
C GLU A 13 -22.55 -10.38 -5.86
N THR A 14 -21.58 -9.89 -6.67
CA THR A 14 -20.18 -9.80 -6.27
C THR A 14 -19.94 -8.70 -5.24
N LYS A 15 -20.73 -7.63 -5.25
CA LYS A 15 -20.54 -6.46 -4.36
C LYS A 15 -21.09 -6.62 -2.94
N THR A 16 -22.06 -7.49 -2.74
CA THR A 16 -22.67 -7.74 -1.41
C THR A 16 -21.81 -8.66 -0.53
N ARG A 17 -20.82 -9.35 -1.09
CA ARG A 17 -20.00 -10.35 -0.40
C ARG A 17 -18.74 -9.80 0.29
N VAL A 18 -18.33 -8.55 0.06
CA VAL A 18 -17.03 -8.06 0.52
C VAL A 18 -16.89 -8.01 2.05
N GLY A 19 -17.89 -7.54 2.76
CA GLY A 19 -17.85 -7.46 4.22
C GLY A 19 -18.10 -8.80 4.91
N LEU A 20 -18.94 -9.66 4.32
CA LEU A 20 -19.10 -11.04 4.79
C LEU A 20 -17.80 -11.83 4.58
N GLY A 21 -17.10 -11.62 3.46
CA GLY A 21 -15.79 -12.22 3.21
C GLY A 21 -14.73 -11.84 4.26
N LEU A 22 -14.72 -10.59 4.77
CA LEU A 22 -13.77 -10.19 5.81
C LEU A 22 -13.98 -10.97 7.13
N LEU A 23 -15.23 -11.18 7.53
CA LEU A 23 -15.54 -11.97 8.74
C LEU A 23 -15.18 -13.45 8.59
N GLU A 24 -15.30 -14.01 7.37
CA GLU A 24 -14.83 -15.36 7.07
C GLU A 24 -13.31 -15.46 7.24
N HIS A 25 -12.55 -14.47 6.76
CA HIS A 25 -11.09 -14.40 6.94
C HIS A 25 -10.72 -14.24 8.43
N PHE A 26 -11.45 -13.42 9.20
CA PHE A 26 -11.24 -13.31 10.65
C PHE A 26 -11.51 -14.63 11.38
N SER A 27 -12.54 -15.37 10.96
CA SER A 27 -12.88 -16.67 11.55
C SER A 27 -11.87 -17.77 11.23
N ALA A 28 -11.09 -17.62 10.17
CA ALA A 28 -10.00 -18.52 9.80
C ALA A 28 -8.68 -18.21 10.54
N LEU A 29 -8.60 -17.10 11.28
CA LEU A 29 -7.41 -16.71 12.01
C LEU A 29 -7.28 -17.53 13.29
N GLU A 30 -6.09 -18.05 13.58
CA GLU A 30 -5.83 -18.77 14.83
C GLU A 30 -5.81 -17.80 16.01
N ASP A 31 -6.59 -18.16 17.07
CA ASP A 31 -6.62 -17.39 18.30
C ASP A 31 -5.41 -17.74 19.17
N PRO A 32 -4.54 -16.78 19.52
CA PRO A 32 -3.33 -17.03 20.31
C PRO A 32 -3.65 -17.41 21.76
N ARG A 33 -4.89 -17.23 22.20
CA ARG A 33 -5.32 -17.50 23.58
C ARG A 33 -5.66 -18.99 23.77
N GLN A 34 -5.50 -19.47 24.98
CA GLN A 34 -5.95 -20.81 25.36
C GLN A 34 -7.48 -20.92 25.27
N ALA A 35 -8.01 -21.88 24.52
CA ALA A 35 -9.46 -21.98 24.22
C ALA A 35 -10.37 -21.89 25.45
N TRP A 36 -9.97 -22.48 26.59
CA TRP A 36 -10.76 -22.47 27.83
C TRP A 36 -10.76 -21.12 28.58
N LYS A 37 -9.89 -20.16 28.16
CA LYS A 37 -9.84 -18.79 28.69
C LYS A 37 -10.51 -17.76 27.77
N VAL A 38 -11.00 -18.20 26.62
CA VAL A 38 -11.62 -17.30 25.64
C VAL A 38 -13.08 -17.03 26.07
N ILE A 39 -13.31 -15.80 26.52
CA ILE A 39 -14.67 -15.29 26.80
C ILE A 39 -15.20 -14.62 25.52
N TYR A 40 -14.42 -13.75 24.93
CA TYR A 40 -14.77 -12.97 23.74
C TYR A 40 -14.13 -13.60 22.50
N PRO A 41 -14.93 -14.09 21.51
CA PRO A 41 -14.40 -14.67 20.28
C PRO A 41 -13.49 -13.71 19.49
N LEU A 42 -12.40 -14.22 18.92
CA LEU A 42 -11.45 -13.41 18.13
C LEU A 42 -12.12 -12.63 16.99
N PRO A 43 -13.04 -13.20 16.19
CA PRO A 43 -13.72 -12.43 15.14
C PRO A 43 -14.55 -11.25 15.67
N GLU A 44 -15.16 -11.38 16.85
CA GLU A 44 -15.92 -10.29 17.48
C GLU A 44 -14.99 -9.15 17.89
N ILE A 45 -13.85 -9.46 18.50
CA ILE A 45 -12.83 -8.45 18.89
C ILE A 45 -12.27 -7.75 17.65
N LEU A 46 -11.93 -8.48 16.59
CA LEU A 46 -11.39 -7.88 15.36
C LEU A 46 -12.44 -6.98 14.67
N LEU A 47 -13.71 -7.39 14.66
CA LEU A 47 -14.80 -6.55 14.13
C LEU A 47 -14.99 -5.28 14.97
N LEU A 48 -14.94 -5.38 16.30
CA LEU A 48 -15.02 -4.26 17.23
C LEU A 48 -13.89 -3.26 16.95
N ILE A 49 -12.63 -3.72 16.95
CA ILE A 49 -11.45 -2.86 16.73
C ILE A 49 -11.53 -2.18 15.35
N LEU A 50 -11.89 -2.92 14.31
CA LEU A 50 -12.01 -2.37 12.95
C LEU A 50 -13.14 -1.35 12.85
N GLY A 51 -14.32 -1.65 13.39
CA GLY A 51 -15.49 -0.76 13.39
C GLY A 51 -15.20 0.55 14.13
N ALA A 52 -14.66 0.46 15.34
CA ALA A 52 -14.27 1.60 16.15
C ALA A 52 -13.16 2.43 15.49
N THR A 53 -12.13 1.79 14.91
CA THR A 53 -11.06 2.49 14.16
C THR A 53 -11.63 3.27 12.96
N ILE A 54 -12.56 2.69 12.20
CA ILE A 54 -13.24 3.39 11.10
C ILE A 54 -14.10 4.54 11.66
N ALA A 55 -14.73 4.36 12.81
CA ALA A 55 -15.54 5.36 13.52
C ALA A 55 -14.73 6.40 14.29
N SER A 56 -13.38 6.43 14.13
CA SER A 56 -12.46 7.42 14.68
C SER A 56 -11.97 7.19 16.10
N ALA A 57 -12.14 5.99 16.68
CA ALA A 57 -11.43 5.60 17.90
C ALA A 57 -9.91 5.49 17.60
N GLU A 58 -9.07 6.02 18.50
CA GLU A 58 -7.63 6.16 18.31
C GLU A 58 -6.81 5.26 19.27
N ASP A 59 -7.41 4.86 20.39
CA ASP A 59 -6.80 3.95 21.37
C ASP A 59 -7.80 2.91 21.88
N PHE A 60 -7.34 1.97 22.74
CA PHE A 60 -8.18 0.86 23.19
C PHE A 60 -9.24 1.31 24.20
N VAL A 61 -9.06 2.40 24.93
CA VAL A 61 -10.08 2.96 25.82
C VAL A 61 -11.25 3.50 25.00
N GLU A 62 -10.95 4.25 23.96
CA GLU A 62 -11.97 4.74 23.02
C GLU A 62 -12.67 3.60 22.26
N ILE A 63 -11.95 2.49 21.97
CA ILE A 63 -12.55 1.31 21.33
C ILE A 63 -13.53 0.60 22.28
N GLU A 64 -13.19 0.45 23.56
CA GLU A 64 -14.07 -0.12 24.58
C GLU A 64 -15.34 0.73 24.71
N GLU A 65 -15.20 2.03 25.00
CA GLU A 65 -16.32 2.97 25.12
C GLU A 65 -17.22 3.00 23.87
N TRP A 66 -16.60 3.05 22.69
CA TRP A 66 -17.34 2.99 21.44
C TRP A 66 -18.11 1.68 21.29
N GLY A 67 -17.50 0.58 21.72
CA GLY A 67 -18.11 -0.75 21.66
C GLY A 67 -19.36 -0.86 22.54
N ASP A 68 -19.31 -0.35 23.77
CA ASP A 68 -20.42 -0.35 24.69
C ASP A 68 -21.61 0.47 24.16
N GLU A 69 -21.33 1.66 23.61
CA GLU A 69 -22.36 2.51 23.00
C GLU A 69 -22.94 1.92 21.70
N HIS A 70 -22.22 1.01 21.02
CA HIS A 70 -22.62 0.45 19.73
C HIS A 70 -22.85 -1.07 19.77
N LEU A 71 -23.05 -1.66 20.96
CA LEU A 71 -23.20 -3.11 21.14
C LEU A 71 -24.34 -3.69 20.28
N ASP A 72 -25.51 -3.05 20.26
CA ASP A 72 -26.62 -3.48 19.43
C ASP A 72 -26.34 -3.42 17.94
N PHE A 73 -25.55 -2.43 17.49
CA PHE A 73 -25.09 -2.37 16.12
C PHE A 73 -24.11 -3.51 15.79
N LEU A 74 -23.17 -3.81 16.67
CA LEU A 74 -22.20 -4.90 16.50
C LEU A 74 -22.92 -6.26 16.45
N ARG A 75 -23.98 -6.43 17.24
CA ARG A 75 -24.85 -7.62 17.24
C ARG A 75 -25.57 -7.88 15.92
N THR A 76 -25.65 -6.89 15.04
CA THR A 76 -26.17 -7.10 13.66
C THR A 76 -25.21 -7.88 12.76
N PHE A 77 -23.95 -8.08 13.17
CA PHE A 77 -22.92 -8.81 12.46
C PHE A 77 -22.54 -10.13 13.13
N LEU A 78 -22.24 -10.11 14.44
CA LEU A 78 -21.81 -11.25 15.25
C LEU A 78 -22.53 -11.23 16.62
N PRO A 79 -22.58 -12.35 17.34
CA PRO A 79 -23.43 -12.48 18.53
C PRO A 79 -23.12 -11.55 19.69
N PHE A 80 -21.84 -11.25 19.98
CA PHE A 80 -21.39 -10.47 21.15
C PHE A 80 -22.12 -10.86 22.43
N ARG A 81 -22.12 -12.17 22.76
CA ARG A 81 -22.91 -12.72 23.88
C ARG A 81 -22.45 -12.20 25.23
N ASP A 82 -21.16 -12.06 25.39
CA ASP A 82 -20.50 -11.64 26.62
C ASP A 82 -20.24 -10.13 26.68
N GLY A 83 -20.77 -9.35 25.70
CA GLY A 83 -20.59 -7.91 25.62
C GLY A 83 -19.25 -7.50 25.02
N ILE A 84 -18.68 -6.39 25.52
CA ILE A 84 -17.45 -5.78 25.03
C ILE A 84 -16.29 -6.11 25.98
N PRO A 85 -15.14 -6.55 25.47
CA PRO A 85 -13.94 -6.76 26.29
C PRO A 85 -13.33 -5.42 26.73
N SER A 86 -12.70 -5.40 27.92
CA SER A 86 -12.00 -4.23 28.43
C SER A 86 -10.82 -3.81 27.54
N HIS A 87 -10.45 -2.54 27.60
CA HIS A 87 -9.28 -2.00 26.87
C HIS A 87 -7.98 -2.78 27.14
N ASP A 88 -7.77 -3.29 28.36
CA ASP A 88 -6.63 -4.12 28.69
C ASP A 88 -6.70 -5.47 27.93
N ALA A 89 -7.86 -6.12 27.88
CA ALA A 89 -8.03 -7.36 27.14
C ALA A 89 -7.87 -7.16 25.62
N LEU A 90 -8.31 -6.03 25.09
CA LEU A 90 -8.09 -5.64 23.70
C LEU A 90 -6.60 -5.44 23.41
N ASN A 91 -5.90 -4.69 24.27
CA ASN A 91 -4.48 -4.44 24.16
C ASN A 91 -3.66 -5.73 24.23
N ASP A 92 -3.95 -6.60 25.20
CA ASP A 92 -3.25 -7.87 25.37
C ASP A 92 -3.41 -8.78 24.14
N LEU A 93 -4.63 -8.87 23.61
CA LEU A 93 -4.89 -9.68 22.41
C LEU A 93 -4.14 -9.14 21.19
N VAL A 94 -4.23 -7.83 20.93
CA VAL A 94 -3.59 -7.22 19.75
C VAL A 94 -2.07 -7.33 19.84
N ASN A 95 -1.50 -7.27 21.04
CA ASN A 95 -0.07 -7.49 21.25
C ASN A 95 0.36 -8.97 21.08
N ALA A 96 -0.54 -9.92 21.36
CA ALA A 96 -0.27 -11.37 21.30
C ALA A 96 -0.54 -11.98 19.91
N LEU A 97 -1.40 -11.34 19.10
CA LEU A 97 -1.77 -11.83 17.77
C LEU A 97 -0.53 -11.89 16.87
N ASP A 98 -0.33 -13.07 16.25
CA ASP A 98 0.80 -13.27 15.32
C ASP A 98 0.63 -12.36 14.09
N PRO A 99 1.57 -11.42 13.85
CA PRO A 99 1.47 -10.47 12.75
C PRO A 99 1.63 -11.14 11.38
N GLU A 100 2.31 -12.28 11.29
CA GLU A 100 2.47 -13.02 10.02
C GLU A 100 1.14 -13.65 9.60
N LEU A 101 0.41 -14.27 10.55
CA LEU A 101 -0.92 -14.80 10.30
C LEU A 101 -1.91 -13.68 9.97
N PHE A 102 -1.83 -12.53 10.67
CA PHE A 102 -2.73 -11.42 10.41
C PHE A 102 -2.43 -10.72 9.08
N LYS A 103 -1.16 -10.61 8.66
CA LYS A 103 -0.78 -10.16 7.31
C LYS A 103 -1.29 -11.09 6.23
N ALA A 104 -1.17 -12.41 6.43
CA ALA A 104 -1.70 -13.39 5.49
C ALA A 104 -3.23 -13.28 5.35
N CYS A 105 -3.95 -13.14 6.47
CA CYS A 105 -5.38 -12.87 6.50
C CYS A 105 -5.74 -11.61 5.71
N PHE A 106 -5.03 -10.50 5.95
CA PHE A 106 -5.21 -9.23 5.24
C PHE A 106 -5.00 -9.39 3.74
N THR A 107 -3.86 -9.97 3.33
CA THR A 107 -3.52 -10.14 1.91
C THR A 107 -4.52 -11.05 1.19
N SER A 108 -4.94 -12.14 1.84
CA SER A 108 -5.95 -13.05 1.31
C SER A 108 -7.31 -12.35 1.11
N TRP A 109 -7.74 -11.54 2.09
CA TRP A 109 -8.95 -10.74 1.94
C TRP A 109 -8.84 -9.71 0.82
N VAL A 110 -7.73 -8.95 0.75
CA VAL A 110 -7.51 -7.94 -0.30
C VAL A 110 -7.51 -8.56 -1.69
N ALA A 111 -7.02 -9.80 -1.84
CA ALA A 111 -7.07 -10.51 -3.11
C ALA A 111 -8.52 -10.67 -3.64
N THR A 112 -9.52 -10.76 -2.73
CA THR A 112 -10.94 -10.82 -3.12
C THR A 112 -11.51 -9.48 -3.59
N LEU A 113 -10.83 -8.36 -3.29
CA LEU A 113 -11.23 -7.00 -3.70
C LEU A 113 -10.63 -6.59 -5.05
N ARG A 114 -9.55 -7.26 -5.47
CA ARG A 114 -8.85 -6.94 -6.71
C ARG A 114 -9.65 -7.41 -7.93
N ASP A 115 -9.56 -6.63 -9.00
CA ASP A 115 -9.90 -7.10 -10.34
C ASP A 115 -8.65 -7.70 -11.03
N ASP A 116 -8.85 -8.36 -12.17
CA ASP A 116 -7.80 -9.03 -12.93
C ASP A 116 -7.01 -8.08 -13.85
N ASP A 117 -7.41 -6.81 -13.94
CA ASP A 117 -6.73 -5.87 -14.82
C ASP A 117 -5.34 -5.50 -14.27
N PRO A 118 -4.32 -5.41 -15.13
CA PRO A 118 -2.97 -4.99 -14.73
C PRO A 118 -2.97 -3.65 -14.01
N ASP A 119 -2.20 -3.55 -12.94
CA ASP A 119 -2.06 -2.32 -12.16
C ASP A 119 -0.59 -1.95 -11.93
N ILE A 120 -0.37 -0.69 -11.60
CA ILE A 120 0.92 -0.23 -11.11
C ILE A 120 0.91 -0.43 -9.59
N ILE A 121 1.86 -1.22 -9.10
CA ILE A 121 2.06 -1.48 -7.67
C ILE A 121 3.22 -0.62 -7.19
N ALA A 122 2.93 0.44 -6.44
CA ALA A 122 3.96 1.25 -5.80
C ALA A 122 4.34 0.65 -4.44
N ILE A 123 5.64 0.45 -4.21
CA ILE A 123 6.18 -0.02 -2.94
C ILE A 123 7.00 1.10 -2.32
N ASP A 124 6.67 1.45 -1.08
CA ASP A 124 7.32 2.53 -0.35
C ASP A 124 7.27 2.31 1.16
N GLY A 125 8.24 2.88 1.86
CA GLY A 125 8.38 2.78 3.30
C GLY A 125 7.76 3.95 4.06
N LYS A 126 7.20 3.67 5.25
CA LYS A 126 6.65 4.68 6.17
C LYS A 126 7.03 4.37 7.61
N THR A 127 7.49 5.39 8.33
CA THR A 127 7.76 5.30 9.77
C THR A 127 6.61 5.86 10.58
N SER A 128 6.01 5.06 11.48
CA SER A 128 5.03 5.51 12.48
C SER A 128 5.76 6.08 13.69
N ARG A 129 6.02 7.38 13.69
CA ARG A 129 7.04 8.08 14.51
C ARG A 129 6.91 7.91 16.01
N ARG A 130 5.69 7.76 16.56
CA ARG A 130 5.44 7.71 18.01
C ARG A 130 5.36 6.30 18.59
N THR A 131 5.57 5.27 17.79
CA THR A 131 5.55 3.86 18.25
C THR A 131 6.87 3.42 18.92
N HIS A 132 7.84 4.32 19.05
CA HIS A 132 9.11 4.05 19.71
C HIS A 132 8.95 3.90 21.25
N ASN A 133 9.85 3.12 21.86
CA ASN A 133 9.99 3.01 23.30
C ASN A 133 11.46 3.19 23.70
N ARG A 134 11.88 4.44 23.91
CA ARG A 134 13.27 4.77 24.23
C ARG A 134 13.76 4.11 25.53
N ALA A 135 12.87 3.92 26.51
CA ALA A 135 13.23 3.27 27.77
C ALA A 135 13.56 1.78 27.59
N ARG A 136 13.04 1.14 26.55
CA ARG A 136 13.31 -0.27 26.19
C ARG A 136 14.17 -0.43 24.94
N GLY A 137 14.74 0.67 24.41
CA GLY A 137 15.59 0.65 23.22
C GLY A 137 14.85 0.30 21.93
N ARG A 138 13.51 0.46 21.88
CA ARG A 138 12.71 0.12 20.71
C ARG A 138 12.58 1.32 19.77
N GLU A 139 13.02 1.13 18.53
CA GLU A 139 12.85 2.10 17.45
C GLU A 139 11.37 2.21 17.02
N PRO A 140 10.98 3.31 16.35
CA PRO A 140 9.63 3.44 15.82
C PRO A 140 9.37 2.40 14.72
N LEU A 141 8.12 1.91 14.66
CA LEU A 141 7.70 0.97 13.62
C LEU A 141 7.92 1.57 12.23
N HIS A 142 8.71 0.89 11.41
CA HIS A 142 8.88 1.19 10.01
C HIS A 142 8.25 0.08 9.18
N LEU A 143 7.35 0.45 8.26
CA LEU A 143 6.60 -0.47 7.41
C LEU A 143 6.87 -0.18 5.95
N VAL A 144 7.12 -1.21 5.17
CA VAL A 144 7.02 -1.17 3.71
C VAL A 144 5.62 -1.60 3.30
N SER A 145 4.96 -0.82 2.46
CA SER A 145 3.59 -1.07 1.99
C SER A 145 3.54 -1.18 0.48
N ALA A 146 2.68 -2.06 -0.04
CA ALA A 146 2.37 -2.19 -1.46
C ALA A 146 1.01 -1.55 -1.76
N TRP A 147 0.98 -0.64 -2.72
CA TRP A 147 -0.16 0.17 -3.10
C TRP A 147 -0.53 -0.02 -4.57
N ALA A 148 -1.74 -0.54 -4.85
CA ALA A 148 -2.31 -0.62 -6.19
C ALA A 148 -2.86 0.75 -6.61
N ALA A 149 -2.19 1.39 -7.56
CA ALA A 149 -2.43 2.80 -7.88
C ALA A 149 -3.79 3.06 -8.56
N ARG A 150 -4.23 2.17 -9.47
CA ARG A 150 -5.50 2.27 -10.18
C ARG A 150 -6.67 1.92 -9.26
N GLN A 151 -6.58 0.79 -8.58
CA GLN A 151 -7.63 0.30 -7.68
C GLN A 151 -7.68 1.05 -6.35
N ARG A 152 -6.61 1.77 -6.00
CA ARG A 152 -6.44 2.52 -4.75
C ARG A 152 -6.57 1.64 -3.51
N LEU A 153 -5.96 0.46 -3.56
CA LEU A 153 -5.96 -0.53 -2.48
C LEU A 153 -4.56 -0.69 -1.89
N VAL A 154 -4.47 -0.83 -0.59
CA VAL A 154 -3.29 -1.37 0.08
C VAL A 154 -3.32 -2.88 -0.11
N LEU A 155 -2.30 -3.43 -0.76
CA LEU A 155 -2.24 -4.86 -1.09
C LEU A 155 -1.60 -5.69 0.01
N GLY A 156 -0.68 -5.11 0.76
CA GLY A 156 0.06 -5.76 1.81
C GLY A 156 1.03 -4.80 2.50
N GLN A 157 1.58 -5.25 3.61
CA GLN A 157 2.62 -4.55 4.36
C GLN A 157 3.64 -5.53 4.92
N GLN A 158 4.86 -5.05 5.20
CA GLN A 158 5.91 -5.77 5.89
C GLN A 158 6.63 -4.84 6.86
N ALA A 159 6.70 -5.23 8.13
CA ALA A 159 7.51 -4.51 9.11
C ALA A 159 9.01 -4.74 8.84
N ILE A 160 9.80 -3.70 9.10
CA ILE A 160 11.25 -3.78 9.06
C ILE A 160 11.75 -4.10 10.45
N ASP A 161 12.53 -5.16 10.58
CA ASP A 161 13.17 -5.52 11.85
C ASP A 161 14.16 -4.44 12.29
N GLU A 162 14.30 -4.21 13.61
CA GLU A 162 15.13 -3.16 14.22
C GLU A 162 16.58 -3.11 13.71
N LYS A 163 17.13 -4.24 13.24
CA LYS A 163 18.50 -4.35 12.71
C LYS A 163 18.55 -4.52 11.18
N SER A 164 17.46 -4.19 10.50
CA SER A 164 17.26 -4.41 9.06
C SER A 164 16.98 -3.09 8.34
N ASN A 165 16.67 -3.18 7.06
CA ASN A 165 16.28 -2.08 6.20
C ASN A 165 15.21 -2.52 5.20
N GLU A 166 14.67 -1.58 4.44
CA GLU A 166 13.67 -1.83 3.41
C GLU A 166 14.10 -2.88 2.38
N ILE A 167 15.40 -2.94 2.04
CA ILE A 167 15.98 -3.89 1.08
C ILE A 167 15.66 -5.34 1.47
N LYS A 168 15.62 -5.64 2.77
CA LYS A 168 15.27 -6.99 3.26
C LYS A 168 13.77 -7.23 3.41
N ALA A 169 12.99 -6.18 3.67
CA ALA A 169 11.56 -6.28 3.86
C ALA A 169 10.81 -6.37 2.52
N ILE A 170 11.26 -5.67 1.47
CA ILE A 170 10.63 -5.67 0.15
C ILE A 170 10.49 -7.09 -0.43
N PRO A 171 11.53 -7.96 -0.45
CA PRO A 171 11.39 -9.32 -0.96
C PRO A 171 10.32 -10.15 -0.23
N LEU A 172 10.20 -10.00 1.10
CA LEU A 172 9.19 -10.69 1.91
C LEU A 172 7.77 -10.20 1.60
N LEU A 173 7.63 -8.91 1.33
CA LEU A 173 6.36 -8.33 0.89
C LEU A 173 5.98 -8.86 -0.50
N LEU A 174 6.91 -8.86 -1.47
CA LEU A 174 6.68 -9.32 -2.84
C LEU A 174 6.22 -10.79 -2.90
N GLU A 175 6.73 -11.66 -2.01
CA GLU A 175 6.32 -13.08 -1.92
C GLU A 175 4.83 -13.28 -1.65
N ARG A 176 4.20 -12.31 -1.01
CA ARG A 176 2.76 -12.37 -0.65
C ARG A 176 1.86 -11.74 -1.69
N LEU A 177 2.42 -11.10 -2.72
CA LEU A 177 1.65 -10.35 -3.71
C LEU A 177 1.48 -11.14 -5.01
N ALA A 178 0.31 -11.04 -5.62
CA ALA A 178 0.08 -11.49 -6.99
C ALA A 178 0.65 -10.43 -7.96
N LEU A 179 1.85 -10.68 -8.49
CA LEU A 179 2.59 -9.73 -9.33
C LEU A 179 2.36 -9.91 -10.82
N LYS A 180 1.75 -11.03 -11.24
CA LYS A 180 1.58 -11.36 -12.65
C LYS A 180 0.91 -10.22 -13.43
N GLY A 181 1.63 -9.70 -14.44
CA GLY A 181 1.20 -8.60 -15.29
C GLY A 181 1.21 -7.22 -14.64
N ALA A 182 1.60 -7.09 -13.37
CA ALA A 182 1.74 -5.80 -12.69
C ALA A 182 3.06 -5.12 -13.05
N LEU A 183 3.07 -3.78 -13.03
CA LEU A 183 4.28 -2.96 -13.09
C LEU A 183 4.62 -2.47 -11.68
N VAL A 184 5.68 -3.01 -11.08
CA VAL A 184 6.12 -2.65 -9.73
C VAL A 184 7.05 -1.44 -9.79
N THR A 185 6.76 -0.41 -9.01
CA THR A 185 7.59 0.79 -8.89
C THR A 185 8.16 0.89 -7.48
N ILE A 186 9.47 1.14 -7.37
CA ILE A 186 10.18 1.25 -6.09
C ILE A 186 11.14 2.44 -6.19
N ASP A 187 11.42 3.07 -5.07
CA ASP A 187 12.40 4.13 -4.96
C ASP A 187 13.85 3.63 -5.14
N ALA A 188 14.82 4.54 -5.10
CA ALA A 188 16.21 4.19 -5.35
C ALA A 188 16.83 3.27 -4.28
N MET A 189 16.34 3.28 -3.04
CA MET A 189 16.85 2.40 -1.99
C MET A 189 16.52 0.93 -2.31
N GLY A 190 15.31 0.68 -2.80
CA GLY A 190 14.86 -0.64 -3.23
C GLY A 190 15.31 -1.05 -4.64
N THR A 191 16.11 -0.24 -5.34
CA THR A 191 16.69 -0.60 -6.63
C THR A 191 17.84 -1.57 -6.43
N GLN A 192 17.51 -2.87 -6.31
CA GLN A 192 18.44 -3.98 -6.08
C GLN A 192 18.18 -5.11 -7.06
N VAL A 193 19.25 -5.80 -7.48
CA VAL A 193 19.16 -6.91 -8.45
C VAL A 193 18.26 -8.04 -7.95
N GLU A 194 18.38 -8.40 -6.67
CA GLU A 194 17.56 -9.45 -6.03
C GLU A 194 16.07 -9.10 -6.01
N ILE A 195 15.75 -7.82 -5.76
CA ILE A 195 14.37 -7.32 -5.78
C ILE A 195 13.82 -7.36 -7.21
N ALA A 196 14.61 -6.90 -8.19
CA ALA A 196 14.24 -6.96 -9.60
C ALA A 196 14.00 -8.42 -10.06
N GLN A 197 14.88 -9.36 -9.66
CA GLN A 197 14.70 -10.78 -9.97
C GLN A 197 13.39 -11.33 -9.40
N LYS A 198 13.09 -11.01 -8.15
CA LYS A 198 11.87 -11.48 -7.49
C LYS A 198 10.58 -10.96 -8.15
N ILE A 199 10.60 -9.73 -8.66
CA ILE A 199 9.48 -9.18 -9.44
C ILE A 199 9.29 -9.96 -10.73
N ILE A 200 10.39 -10.22 -11.48
CA ILE A 200 10.35 -10.99 -12.72
C ILE A 200 9.89 -12.43 -12.46
N ASP A 201 10.41 -13.10 -11.43
CA ASP A 201 10.01 -14.47 -11.06
C ASP A 201 8.52 -14.55 -10.68
N GLY A 202 7.96 -13.48 -10.11
CA GLY A 202 6.53 -13.32 -9.84
C GLY A 202 5.66 -13.02 -11.07
N GLY A 203 6.27 -12.90 -12.27
CA GLY A 203 5.58 -12.61 -13.52
C GLY A 203 5.17 -11.15 -13.68
N GLY A 204 5.75 -10.24 -12.90
CA GLY A 204 5.59 -8.79 -13.00
C GLY A 204 6.74 -8.13 -13.76
N ASP A 205 6.56 -6.85 -14.04
CA ASP A 205 7.58 -5.96 -14.56
C ASP A 205 7.98 -4.92 -13.50
N TYR A 206 9.17 -4.35 -13.63
CA TYR A 206 9.63 -3.29 -12.74
C TYR A 206 9.88 -1.96 -13.44
N CYS A 207 9.74 -0.86 -12.69
CA CYS A 207 10.22 0.48 -13.00
C CYS A 207 10.88 1.04 -11.74
N LEU A 208 12.20 0.93 -11.64
CA LEU A 208 13.01 1.24 -10.46
C LEU A 208 13.74 2.55 -10.63
N ALA A 209 13.72 3.41 -9.61
CA ALA A 209 14.45 4.68 -9.63
C ALA A 209 15.96 4.45 -9.47
N LEU A 210 16.76 5.01 -10.35
CA LEU A 210 18.22 4.90 -10.34
C LEU A 210 18.86 6.18 -9.78
N LYS A 211 19.68 6.02 -8.74
CA LYS A 211 20.42 7.12 -8.11
C LYS A 211 21.84 6.68 -7.74
N GLY A 212 22.50 7.44 -6.88
CA GLY A 212 23.88 7.23 -6.43
C GLY A 212 24.15 5.93 -5.66
N ASN A 213 23.13 5.11 -5.35
CA ASN A 213 23.33 3.75 -4.84
C ASN A 213 23.95 2.80 -5.87
N HIS A 214 23.85 3.13 -7.17
CA HIS A 214 24.55 2.48 -8.28
C HIS A 214 25.35 3.53 -9.08
N PRO A 215 26.46 4.05 -8.53
CA PRO A 215 27.11 5.27 -9.06
C PRO A 215 27.62 5.13 -10.49
N LEU A 216 28.17 3.97 -10.86
CA LEU A 216 28.68 3.73 -12.21
C LEU A 216 27.53 3.65 -13.22
N LEU A 217 26.53 2.85 -12.94
CA LEU A 217 25.35 2.71 -13.80
C LEU A 217 24.59 4.03 -13.93
N HIS A 218 24.45 4.78 -12.83
CA HIS A 218 23.84 6.11 -12.84
C HIS A 218 24.60 7.06 -13.76
N ALA A 219 25.94 7.15 -13.63
CA ALA A 219 26.75 8.03 -14.45
C ALA A 219 26.74 7.65 -15.95
N GLU A 220 26.62 6.36 -16.28
CA GLU A 220 26.49 5.91 -17.66
C GLU A 220 25.14 6.29 -18.27
N VAL A 221 24.04 6.07 -17.54
CA VAL A 221 22.69 6.45 -17.96
C VAL A 221 22.55 7.97 -18.07
N GLU A 222 23.12 8.72 -17.13
CA GLU A 222 23.17 10.19 -17.17
C GLU A 222 23.92 10.67 -18.43
N ARG A 223 25.11 10.11 -18.72
CA ARG A 223 25.90 10.45 -19.90
C ARG A 223 25.14 10.13 -21.18
N PHE A 224 24.44 9.00 -21.23
CA PHE A 224 23.63 8.63 -22.39
C PHE A 224 22.56 9.68 -22.68
N PHE A 225 21.76 10.10 -21.67
CA PHE A 225 20.70 11.09 -21.87
C PHE A 225 21.24 12.52 -22.08
N ALA A 226 22.49 12.80 -21.73
CA ALA A 226 23.15 14.07 -22.00
C ALA A 226 23.72 14.16 -23.44
N ASP A 227 23.84 13.02 -24.15
CA ASP A 227 24.31 13.01 -25.55
C ASP A 227 23.16 13.45 -26.48
N PRO A 228 23.32 14.55 -27.25
CA PRO A 228 22.32 14.99 -28.23
C PRO A 228 22.04 13.98 -29.35
N LYS A 229 22.92 12.98 -29.53
CA LYS A 229 22.79 11.91 -30.52
C LYS A 229 22.12 10.64 -29.94
N ALA A 230 21.73 10.66 -28.66
CA ALA A 230 21.10 9.52 -28.04
C ALA A 230 19.82 9.11 -28.77
N GLU A 231 19.70 7.84 -29.09
CA GLU A 231 18.51 7.27 -29.73
C GLU A 231 17.38 7.15 -28.73
N VAL A 232 16.57 8.20 -28.59
CA VAL A 232 15.36 8.17 -27.77
C VAL A 232 14.16 7.77 -28.62
N VAL A 233 13.34 6.85 -28.09
CA VAL A 233 12.18 6.33 -28.83
C VAL A 233 11.01 7.30 -28.81
N ALA A 234 10.74 7.92 -27.64
CA ALA A 234 9.62 8.84 -27.46
C ALA A 234 9.83 9.79 -26.29
N THR A 235 9.14 10.91 -26.37
CA THR A 235 9.05 11.89 -25.28
C THR A 235 7.58 12.21 -24.97
N HIS A 236 7.29 12.51 -23.71
CA HIS A 236 5.96 12.96 -23.26
C HIS A 236 6.15 14.05 -22.20
N THR A 237 5.42 15.16 -22.33
CA THR A 237 5.50 16.27 -21.38
C THR A 237 4.20 16.40 -20.62
N THR A 238 4.29 16.61 -19.31
CA THR A 238 3.17 16.90 -18.43
C THR A 238 3.44 18.20 -17.68
N THR A 239 2.40 19.02 -17.50
CA THR A 239 2.49 20.27 -16.75
C THR A 239 1.50 20.24 -15.61
N ASP A 240 1.98 20.48 -14.39
CA ASP A 240 1.17 20.64 -13.18
C ASP A 240 1.33 22.07 -12.64
N GLY A 241 0.25 22.71 -12.25
CA GLY A 241 0.26 24.05 -11.63
C GLY A 241 -0.52 24.03 -10.31
N ASP A 242 0.13 24.41 -9.20
CA ASP A 242 -0.53 24.54 -7.91
C ASP A 242 0.19 25.58 -7.03
N HIS A 243 -0.59 26.39 -6.29
CA HIS A 243 -0.10 27.36 -5.30
C HIS A 243 1.07 28.26 -5.76
N GLY A 244 1.02 28.77 -7.01
CA GLY A 244 2.07 29.63 -7.56
C GLY A 244 3.37 28.91 -7.94
N ARG A 245 3.34 27.60 -8.06
CA ARG A 245 4.39 26.74 -8.59
C ARG A 245 3.90 26.13 -9.92
N ILE A 246 4.67 26.27 -10.96
CA ILE A 246 4.49 25.54 -12.22
C ILE A 246 5.59 24.48 -12.29
N GLU A 247 5.20 23.25 -12.57
CA GLU A 247 6.13 22.15 -12.74
C GLU A 247 5.85 21.46 -14.07
N GLU A 248 6.85 21.51 -14.97
CA GLU A 248 6.87 20.78 -16.21
C GLU A 248 7.75 19.55 -16.06
N ARG A 249 7.26 18.38 -16.47
CA ARG A 249 8.03 17.13 -16.49
C ARG A 249 8.09 16.58 -17.88
N ARG A 250 9.30 16.48 -18.42
CA ARG A 250 9.61 15.82 -19.67
C ARG A 250 10.03 14.38 -19.39
N HIS A 251 9.27 13.43 -19.89
CA HIS A 251 9.53 12.00 -19.77
C HIS A 251 10.15 11.51 -21.08
N VAL A 252 11.29 10.86 -20.99
CA VAL A 252 12.06 10.36 -22.13
C VAL A 252 12.34 8.88 -21.93
N VAL A 253 12.14 8.07 -22.98
CA VAL A 253 12.37 6.61 -22.93
C VAL A 253 13.32 6.16 -24.04
N CYS A 254 14.21 5.21 -23.69
CA CYS A 254 15.09 4.52 -24.63
C CYS A 254 14.98 3.02 -24.44
N HIS A 255 14.75 2.28 -25.55
CA HIS A 255 14.64 0.82 -25.54
C HIS A 255 15.95 0.13 -25.95
N GLU A 256 16.93 0.88 -26.43
CA GLU A 256 18.25 0.36 -26.79
C GLU A 256 19.15 0.34 -25.56
N VAL A 257 19.16 -0.78 -24.85
CA VAL A 257 19.89 -0.98 -23.60
C VAL A 257 21.02 -2.01 -23.71
N ALA A 258 21.24 -2.59 -24.92
CA ALA A 258 22.25 -3.61 -25.15
C ALA A 258 23.67 -3.17 -24.77
N TRP A 259 23.98 -1.88 -24.95
CA TRP A 259 25.26 -1.30 -24.57
C TRP A 259 25.55 -1.36 -23.07
N LEU A 260 24.51 -1.45 -22.22
CA LEU A 260 24.63 -1.65 -20.77
C LEU A 260 25.12 -3.05 -20.40
N PHE A 261 25.11 -4.01 -21.32
CA PHE A 261 25.51 -5.40 -21.11
C PHE A 261 26.78 -5.78 -21.89
N SER A 262 27.46 -4.79 -22.52
CA SER A 262 28.66 -5.05 -23.31
C SER A 262 29.81 -5.56 -22.44
N ASP A 263 30.72 -6.36 -23.03
CA ASP A 263 31.89 -6.98 -22.36
C ASP A 263 32.90 -5.98 -21.74
N ARG A 264 32.70 -4.69 -21.97
CA ARG A 264 33.50 -3.61 -21.39
C ARG A 264 33.14 -3.27 -19.94
N ARG A 265 32.09 -3.85 -19.39
CA ARG A 265 31.69 -3.63 -17.99
C ARG A 265 32.54 -4.46 -17.05
N TYR A 266 32.83 -3.92 -15.88
CA TYR A 266 33.51 -4.64 -14.80
C TYR A 266 32.68 -5.84 -14.37
N ALA A 267 33.37 -6.95 -14.02
CA ALA A 267 32.72 -8.22 -13.68
C ALA A 267 31.73 -8.12 -12.50
N ASP A 268 31.93 -7.14 -11.62
CA ASP A 268 31.18 -6.96 -10.37
C ASP A 268 30.02 -5.95 -10.50
N GLU A 269 29.73 -5.42 -11.71
CA GLU A 269 28.60 -4.51 -11.88
C GLU A 269 27.27 -5.24 -11.85
N PRO A 270 26.27 -4.72 -11.10
CA PRO A 270 24.96 -5.32 -11.01
C PRO A 270 24.24 -5.32 -12.36
N ARG A 271 23.87 -6.51 -12.84
CA ARG A 271 23.04 -6.68 -14.04
C ARG A 271 21.60 -6.88 -13.65
N PHE A 272 20.76 -5.91 -13.95
CA PHE A 272 19.33 -6.00 -13.68
C PHE A 272 18.65 -7.00 -14.61
N PRO A 273 17.98 -8.04 -14.09
CA PRO A 273 17.35 -9.09 -14.90
C PRO A 273 16.21 -8.51 -15.72
N GLY A 274 16.14 -8.91 -17.00
CA GLY A 274 15.08 -8.47 -17.89
C GLY A 274 15.10 -6.98 -18.26
N LEU A 275 16.17 -6.22 -17.94
CA LEU A 275 16.25 -4.80 -18.30
C LEU A 275 16.02 -4.61 -19.80
N ALA A 276 14.99 -3.85 -20.16
CA ALA A 276 14.54 -3.64 -21.54
C ALA A 276 14.39 -2.16 -21.92
N MET A 277 14.48 -1.26 -20.93
CA MET A 277 14.30 0.18 -21.13
C MET A 277 15.02 0.96 -20.04
N ILE A 278 15.60 2.10 -20.39
CA ILE A 278 15.96 3.17 -19.46
C ILE A 278 15.06 4.37 -19.71
N GLY A 279 14.71 5.07 -18.62
CA GLY A 279 13.88 6.26 -18.67
C GLY A 279 14.51 7.45 -17.95
N MET A 280 14.20 8.66 -18.42
CA MET A 280 14.56 9.91 -17.74
C MET A 280 13.29 10.75 -17.53
N VAL A 281 13.16 11.32 -16.35
CA VAL A 281 12.21 12.40 -16.06
C VAL A 281 13.00 13.65 -15.73
N GLU A 282 12.87 14.66 -16.56
CA GLU A 282 13.44 15.98 -16.32
C GLU A 282 12.33 16.88 -15.78
N SER A 283 12.47 17.28 -14.51
CA SER A 283 11.47 18.13 -13.84
C SER A 283 11.99 19.56 -13.79
N THR A 284 11.27 20.48 -14.46
CA THR A 284 11.54 21.91 -14.44
C THR A 284 10.49 22.60 -13.57
N VAL A 285 10.95 23.22 -12.48
CA VAL A 285 10.08 23.89 -11.50
C VAL A 285 10.34 25.38 -11.57
N GLU A 286 9.27 26.15 -11.80
CA GLU A 286 9.25 27.59 -11.65
C GLU A 286 8.52 27.98 -10.36
N ARG A 287 9.22 28.72 -9.51
CA ARG A 287 8.66 29.24 -8.26
C ARG A 287 9.25 30.61 -7.93
N GLY A 288 8.39 31.61 -7.81
CA GLY A 288 8.84 32.98 -7.46
C GLY A 288 9.87 33.57 -8.43
N GLY A 289 9.74 33.29 -9.74
CA GLY A 289 10.65 33.76 -10.79
C GLY A 289 12.00 33.04 -10.83
N LYS A 290 12.17 31.94 -10.07
CA LYS A 290 13.35 31.08 -10.13
C LYS A 290 12.98 29.76 -10.77
N THR A 291 13.80 29.32 -11.73
CA THR A 291 13.65 28.04 -12.41
C THR A 291 14.75 27.09 -11.95
N SER A 292 14.39 25.85 -11.64
CA SER A 292 15.32 24.76 -11.35
C SER A 292 14.94 23.53 -12.16
N THR A 293 15.94 22.83 -12.70
CA THR A 293 15.75 21.60 -13.47
C THR A 293 16.51 20.47 -12.80
N GLU A 294 15.84 19.32 -12.61
CA GLU A 294 16.42 18.12 -11.98
C GLU A 294 16.06 16.89 -12.82
N PRO A 295 17.04 16.14 -13.35
CA PRO A 295 16.81 14.86 -14.00
C PRO A 295 16.73 13.73 -12.98
N ARG A 296 15.89 12.71 -13.26
CA ARG A 296 15.78 11.45 -12.53
C ARG A 296 15.76 10.30 -13.51
N TYR A 297 16.49 9.24 -13.21
CA TYR A 297 16.68 8.10 -14.09
C TYR A 297 16.00 6.86 -13.56
N TYR A 298 15.61 5.97 -14.47
CA TYR A 298 14.84 4.76 -14.15
C TYR A 298 15.31 3.58 -15.00
N LEU A 299 15.22 2.38 -14.39
CA LEU A 299 15.46 1.09 -15.04
C LEU A 299 14.13 0.35 -15.15
N CYS A 300 13.77 -0.16 -16.32
CA CYS A 300 12.50 -0.86 -16.52
C CYS A 300 12.72 -2.18 -17.25
N SER A 301 12.00 -3.23 -16.82
CA SER A 301 11.98 -4.54 -17.51
C SER A 301 11.03 -4.57 -18.70
N ALA A 302 10.03 -3.71 -18.73
CA ALA A 302 9.09 -3.57 -19.85
C ALA A 302 9.48 -2.42 -20.79
N LYS A 303 9.26 -2.60 -22.10
CA LYS A 303 9.38 -1.53 -23.10
C LYS A 303 8.12 -0.66 -23.08
N LEU A 304 8.10 0.31 -22.17
CA LEU A 304 6.99 1.25 -22.01
C LEU A 304 7.08 2.37 -23.05
N ASP A 305 5.93 2.86 -23.55
CA ASP A 305 5.86 4.16 -24.20
C ASP A 305 6.02 5.30 -23.17
N ALA A 306 6.36 6.52 -23.63
CA ALA A 306 6.62 7.65 -22.75
C ALA A 306 5.41 8.05 -21.88
N THR A 307 4.18 7.86 -22.35
CA THR A 307 2.93 8.15 -21.61
C THR A 307 2.72 7.13 -20.49
N THR A 308 2.92 5.85 -20.78
CA THR A 308 2.82 4.78 -19.78
C THR A 308 3.92 4.90 -18.73
N PHE A 309 5.15 5.24 -19.14
CA PHE A 309 6.26 5.55 -18.24
C PHE A 309 5.93 6.74 -17.32
N ALA A 310 5.43 7.85 -17.89
CA ALA A 310 4.99 9.01 -17.10
C ALA A 310 3.94 8.64 -16.06
N ARG A 311 2.96 7.81 -16.46
CA ARG A 311 1.92 7.30 -15.55
C ARG A 311 2.50 6.43 -14.44
N ALA A 312 3.48 5.56 -14.75
CA ALA A 312 4.13 4.71 -13.76
C ALA A 312 4.89 5.52 -12.70
N VAL A 313 5.72 6.47 -13.14
CA VAL A 313 6.47 7.36 -12.23
C VAL A 313 5.50 8.19 -11.37
N ARG A 314 4.43 8.72 -11.96
CA ARG A 314 3.43 9.50 -11.22
C ARG A 314 2.63 8.65 -10.23
N ALA A 315 2.36 7.41 -10.57
CA ALA A 315 1.66 6.46 -9.70
C ALA A 315 2.48 6.12 -8.45
N HIS A 316 3.81 6.01 -8.57
CA HIS A 316 4.69 5.82 -7.41
C HIS A 316 4.55 6.97 -6.40
N TRP A 317 4.58 8.23 -6.84
CA TRP A 317 4.31 9.39 -5.98
C TRP A 317 2.89 9.38 -5.39
N GLY A 318 1.99 8.60 -5.98
CA GLY A 318 0.63 8.41 -5.47
C GLY A 318 0.59 7.70 -4.12
N VAL A 319 1.58 6.86 -3.76
CA VAL A 319 1.64 6.18 -2.46
C VAL A 319 1.79 7.19 -1.34
N GLU A 320 2.67 8.17 -1.49
CA GLU A 320 2.90 9.23 -0.51
C GLU A 320 1.61 10.03 -0.22
N ASN A 321 0.96 10.54 -1.29
CA ASN A 321 -0.19 11.42 -1.15
C ASN A 321 -1.51 10.70 -0.87
N ARG A 322 -1.66 9.46 -1.32
CA ARG A 322 -2.93 8.72 -1.26
C ARG A 322 -2.95 7.63 -0.20
N LEU A 323 -1.79 7.16 0.25
CA LEU A 323 -1.69 6.20 1.34
C LEU A 323 -1.10 6.87 2.59
N HIS A 324 0.17 7.27 2.59
CA HIS A 324 0.88 7.75 3.78
C HIS A 324 0.23 9.00 4.36
N TRP A 325 0.00 10.03 3.57
CA TRP A 325 -0.69 11.24 4.02
C TRP A 325 -2.10 10.95 4.57
N VAL A 326 -2.84 10.02 3.96
CA VAL A 326 -4.18 9.64 4.43
C VAL A 326 -4.10 8.92 5.78
N LEU A 327 -3.15 8.03 5.95
CA LEU A 327 -2.93 7.36 7.25
C LEU A 327 -2.62 8.39 8.34
N ASP A 328 -1.77 9.39 8.05
CA ASP A 328 -1.38 10.39 9.04
C ASP A 328 -2.49 11.41 9.35
N VAL A 329 -3.17 11.91 8.33
CA VAL A 329 -4.14 13.01 8.50
C VAL A 329 -5.55 12.51 8.78
N VAL A 330 -5.91 11.31 8.31
CA VAL A 330 -7.27 10.76 8.48
C VAL A 330 -7.32 9.72 9.58
N PHE A 331 -6.32 8.83 9.68
CA PHE A 331 -6.26 7.77 10.69
C PHE A 331 -5.34 8.07 11.86
N HIS A 332 -4.68 9.22 11.85
CA HIS A 332 -3.76 9.68 12.89
C HIS A 332 -2.65 8.66 13.22
N ASP A 333 -2.15 7.94 12.20
CA ASP A 333 -1.17 6.86 12.37
C ASP A 333 0.10 7.33 13.07
N ASP A 334 0.61 8.51 12.76
CA ASP A 334 1.77 9.13 13.40
C ASP A 334 1.53 9.51 14.87
N LEU A 335 0.28 9.55 15.35
CA LEU A 335 -0.06 9.81 16.74
C LEU A 335 -0.20 8.53 17.58
N ASN A 336 -0.19 7.36 16.95
CA ASN A 336 -0.27 6.06 17.61
C ASN A 336 0.88 5.89 18.62
N ARG A 337 0.55 5.56 19.87
CA ARG A 337 1.49 5.36 20.99
C ARG A 337 1.67 3.90 21.37
N LEU A 338 1.12 2.96 20.63
CA LEU A 338 1.38 1.56 20.86
C LEU A 338 2.86 1.26 20.62
N HIS A 339 3.49 0.59 21.57
CA HIS A 339 4.93 0.30 21.55
C HIS A 339 5.27 -1.05 22.18
N THR A 340 4.26 -1.90 22.42
CA THR A 340 4.41 -3.22 23.05
C THR A 340 4.10 -4.33 22.07
N GLY A 341 4.81 -5.44 22.14
CA GLY A 341 4.54 -6.67 21.38
C GLY A 341 4.37 -6.42 19.88
N HIS A 342 3.38 -7.06 19.29
CA HIS A 342 3.00 -6.91 17.89
C HIS A 342 1.92 -5.83 17.67
N GLY A 343 1.48 -5.15 18.74
CA GLY A 343 0.40 -4.17 18.71
C GLY A 343 0.54 -3.09 17.63
N PRO A 344 1.71 -2.42 17.50
CA PRO A 344 1.89 -1.39 16.47
C PRO A 344 1.66 -1.92 15.05
N GLU A 345 2.22 -3.09 14.72
CA GLU A 345 2.11 -3.71 13.40
C GLU A 345 0.70 -4.20 13.11
N ASN A 346 0.05 -4.82 14.08
CA ASN A 346 -1.31 -5.32 13.94
C ASN A 346 -2.32 -4.18 13.79
N MET A 347 -2.17 -3.08 14.53
CA MET A 347 -3.03 -1.90 14.36
C MET A 347 -2.79 -1.17 13.03
N ALA A 348 -1.59 -1.26 12.44
CA ALA A 348 -1.37 -0.76 11.08
C ALA A 348 -2.17 -1.59 10.06
N ILE A 349 -2.24 -2.93 10.22
CA ILE A 349 -3.10 -3.80 9.38
C ILE A 349 -4.56 -3.37 9.50
N VAL A 350 -5.06 -3.15 10.72
CA VAL A 350 -6.45 -2.70 10.95
C VAL A 350 -6.74 -1.37 10.24
N ARG A 351 -5.80 -0.41 10.29
CA ARG A 351 -5.97 0.87 9.58
C ARG A 351 -5.98 0.68 8.06
N HIS A 352 -5.14 -0.19 7.52
CA HIS A 352 -5.15 -0.55 6.10
C HIS A 352 -6.46 -1.22 5.68
N MET A 353 -7.00 -2.14 6.49
CA MET A 353 -8.33 -2.74 6.28
C MET A 353 -9.40 -1.66 6.25
N GLY A 354 -9.44 -0.79 7.26
CA GLY A 354 -10.39 0.32 7.35
C GLY A 354 -10.30 1.26 6.14
N LEU A 355 -9.10 1.58 5.70
CA LEU A 355 -8.87 2.41 4.51
C LEU A 355 -9.40 1.75 3.24
N ASN A 356 -9.12 0.45 3.03
CA ASN A 356 -9.60 -0.30 1.87
C ASN A 356 -11.13 -0.40 1.85
N LEU A 357 -11.78 -0.71 2.98
CA LEU A 357 -13.24 -0.73 3.11
C LEU A 357 -13.87 0.62 2.79
N MET A 358 -13.30 1.70 3.34
CA MET A 358 -13.78 3.05 3.06
C MET A 358 -13.64 3.43 1.59
N ARG A 359 -12.63 2.94 0.89
CA ARG A 359 -12.43 3.18 -0.54
C ARG A 359 -13.33 2.33 -1.44
N ALA A 360 -13.60 1.10 -1.03
CA ALA A 360 -14.53 0.22 -1.73
C ALA A 360 -15.97 0.78 -1.73
N THR A 361 -16.33 1.63 -0.76
CA THR A 361 -17.65 2.25 -0.67
C THR A 361 -17.75 3.47 -1.58
N THR A 362 -18.79 3.58 -2.41
CA THR A 362 -19.02 4.75 -3.25
C THR A 362 -19.57 5.92 -2.43
N ALA A 363 -18.83 7.01 -2.34
CA ALA A 363 -19.32 8.25 -1.73
C ALA A 363 -18.56 9.46 -2.30
N LYS A 364 -19.26 10.55 -2.55
CA LYS A 364 -18.67 11.79 -3.11
C LYS A 364 -17.82 12.59 -2.12
N ALA A 365 -17.93 12.32 -0.81
CA ALA A 365 -17.21 13.05 0.22
C ALA A 365 -15.75 12.57 0.36
N SER A 366 -14.85 13.43 0.86
CA SER A 366 -13.48 13.08 1.18
C SER A 366 -13.39 11.98 2.25
N LEU A 367 -12.30 11.20 2.30
CA LEU A 367 -12.11 10.14 3.30
C LEU A 367 -12.24 10.67 4.74
N LYS A 368 -11.71 11.87 5.03
CA LYS A 368 -11.87 12.52 6.34
C LYS A 368 -13.36 12.74 6.71
N VAL A 369 -14.17 13.25 5.77
CA VAL A 369 -15.61 13.46 6.02
C VAL A 369 -16.34 12.12 6.12
N ARG A 370 -15.95 11.13 5.32
CA ARG A 370 -16.54 9.78 5.34
C ARG A 370 -16.26 9.07 6.66
N ARG A 371 -15.05 9.20 7.22
CA ARG A 371 -14.70 8.67 8.53
C ARG A 371 -15.54 9.30 9.64
N LYS A 372 -15.71 10.64 9.64
CA LYS A 372 -16.62 11.32 10.55
C LYS A 372 -18.07 10.87 10.38
N LYS A 373 -18.51 10.66 9.13
CA LYS A 373 -19.87 10.15 8.86
C LYS A 373 -20.04 8.74 9.43
N ALA A 374 -19.04 7.89 9.37
CA ALA A 374 -19.06 6.55 9.97
C ALA A 374 -19.21 6.63 11.51
N ALA A 375 -18.54 7.59 12.16
CA ALA A 375 -18.69 7.83 13.59
C ALA A 375 -20.10 8.31 14.00
N TRP A 376 -20.77 9.09 13.14
CA TRP A 376 -22.09 9.66 13.47
C TRP A 376 -23.29 8.82 13.01
N ASN A 377 -23.07 7.83 12.14
CA ASN A 377 -24.13 7.10 11.47
C ASN A 377 -23.79 5.62 11.33
N SER A 378 -24.34 4.82 12.26
CA SER A 378 -24.14 3.36 12.29
C SER A 378 -24.63 2.66 11.03
N SER A 379 -25.71 3.15 10.38
CA SER A 379 -26.17 2.60 9.10
C SER A 379 -25.14 2.79 7.99
N TYR A 380 -24.48 3.96 7.91
CA TYR A 380 -23.39 4.21 6.98
C TYR A 380 -22.17 3.36 7.32
N LEU A 381 -21.78 3.26 8.60
CA LEU A 381 -20.70 2.39 9.04
C LEU A 381 -20.98 0.93 8.66
N GLY A 382 -22.24 0.48 8.86
CA GLY A 382 -22.67 -0.86 8.45
C GLY A 382 -22.53 -1.10 6.93
N THR A 383 -22.79 -0.07 6.11
CA THR A 383 -22.55 -0.14 4.66
C THR A 383 -21.07 -0.27 4.35
N VAL A 384 -20.20 0.48 5.06
CA VAL A 384 -18.73 0.39 4.91
C VAL A 384 -18.23 -1.00 5.30
N LEU A 385 -18.62 -1.50 6.48
CA LEU A 385 -18.18 -2.81 6.97
C LEU A 385 -18.66 -3.98 6.10
N ARG A 386 -19.85 -3.89 5.49
CA ARG A 386 -20.33 -4.90 4.53
C ARG A 386 -19.70 -4.78 3.15
N GLY A 387 -18.91 -3.72 2.89
CA GLY A 387 -18.33 -3.45 1.56
C GLY A 387 -19.41 -3.22 0.49
N ALA A 388 -20.62 -2.85 0.89
CA ALA A 388 -21.69 -2.52 -0.03
C ALA A 388 -21.46 -1.11 -0.62
N ALA A 389 -21.42 -1.02 -1.94
CA ALA A 389 -21.30 0.23 -2.68
C ALA A 389 -22.67 0.67 -3.18
#